data_0ac4bdd2e973e7b50ef17b8721798f77
#
_entry.id   0ac4bdd2e973e7b50ef17b8721798f77
#
_cell.length_a   1.000
_cell.length_b   1.000
_cell.length_c   1.000
_cell.angle_alpha   90.00
_cell.angle_beta   90.00
_cell.angle_gamma   90.00
#
_symmetry.space_group_name_H-M   'P 1'
#
loop_
_entity.id
_entity.type
_entity.pdbx_description
1 polymer ?
#
loop_
_entity_poly.entity_id
_entity_poly.type
_entity_poly.pdbx_seq_one_letter_code
_entity_poly.pdbx_strand_id
1 'polypeptide(L)'
;KLAAQFSSLHPAAQIAVEGTGSSAAIREFLLGLSYQRRGDKVQGRGTAGSTTVELLASSRQLTEDESKGFESNYGYRPLEVPIAMDAVAIYVNKDNPLQRLTLAEVDAIFGKNHKRGLASVTNWSQIGLGDSALAKQPVHLYGRDKRSGTREFFKHVALKDGELLDDVIEQPGSASEIIAIAQDPLGVGYAGAGFDISAVRQVPIAAQPEGPALLPSVETVTSGAYPLGRSLYLYVKKGPKDKLDPVVEEFLAFVNSRQGQETVARANFYPLTSTQVAKNRQDLGLAKGAMVILPSPDLQVAEQPTR
;
A
#
# COMPACT_ATOMS: atom_id res chain seq x y z
N LYS A 1 10.97 6.11 5.71
CA LYS A 1 11.31 5.96 7.13
C LYS A 1 12.30 4.80 7.35
N LEU A 2 12.08 3.56 6.85
CA LEU A 2 13.02 2.45 7.00
C LEU A 2 14.44 2.81 6.53
N ALA A 3 14.59 3.32 5.31
CA ALA A 3 15.88 3.75 4.79
C ALA A 3 16.56 4.83 5.66
N ALA A 4 15.80 5.84 6.11
CA ALA A 4 16.31 6.89 6.99
C ALA A 4 16.78 6.34 8.35
N GLN A 5 16.01 5.42 8.95
CA GLN A 5 16.39 4.77 10.20
C GLN A 5 17.63 3.89 10.02
N PHE A 6 17.69 3.14 8.93
CA PHE A 6 18.86 2.33 8.60
C PHE A 6 20.12 3.19 8.43
N SER A 7 20.06 4.27 7.62
CA SER A 7 21.21 5.17 7.44
C SER A 7 21.64 5.87 8.73
N SER A 8 20.74 6.08 9.69
CA SER A 8 21.12 6.62 11.01
C SER A 8 21.92 5.62 11.85
N LEU A 9 21.70 4.32 11.65
CA LEU A 9 22.42 3.23 12.32
C LEU A 9 23.72 2.85 11.57
N HIS A 10 23.75 3.07 10.27
CA HIS A 10 24.85 2.74 9.37
C HIS A 10 25.26 4.00 8.57
N PRO A 11 25.96 4.96 9.18
CA PRO A 11 26.25 6.27 8.54
C PRO A 11 27.06 6.16 7.23
N ALA A 12 27.79 5.08 7.04
CA ALA A 12 28.52 4.81 5.79
C ALA A 12 27.63 4.30 4.65
N ALA A 13 26.40 3.82 4.97
CA ALA A 13 25.47 3.31 3.98
C ALA A 13 24.51 4.43 3.56
N GLN A 14 24.53 4.79 2.28
CA GLN A 14 23.62 5.78 1.70
C GLN A 14 22.53 5.07 0.89
N ILE A 15 21.27 5.19 1.32
CA ILE A 15 20.11 4.70 0.58
C ILE A 15 19.37 5.90 0.01
N ALA A 16 19.38 6.04 -1.32
CA ALA A 16 18.55 7.00 -2.02
C ALA A 16 17.17 6.38 -2.27
N VAL A 17 16.10 7.09 -1.92
CA VAL A 17 14.73 6.64 -2.15
C VAL A 17 14.06 7.60 -3.12
N GLU A 18 13.55 7.05 -4.22
CA GLU A 18 12.80 7.80 -5.22
C GLU A 18 11.34 7.37 -5.25
N GLY A 19 10.44 8.33 -5.28
CA GLY A 19 9.01 8.09 -5.20
C GLY A 19 8.29 8.47 -6.49
N THR A 20 8.27 7.56 -7.47
CA THR A 20 7.53 7.75 -8.74
C THR A 20 6.14 7.11 -8.74
N GLY A 21 5.80 6.40 -7.66
CA GLY A 21 4.63 5.53 -7.56
C GLY A 21 4.93 4.10 -8.05
N SER A 22 4.31 3.09 -7.44
CA SER A 22 4.66 1.68 -7.66
C SER A 22 4.59 1.26 -9.14
N SER A 23 3.56 1.69 -9.89
CA SER A 23 3.41 1.28 -11.29
C SER A 23 4.48 1.87 -12.21
N ALA A 24 4.98 3.09 -11.91
CA ALA A 24 6.09 3.68 -12.65
C ALA A 24 7.42 3.01 -12.25
N ALA A 25 7.66 2.85 -10.94
CA ALA A 25 8.86 2.21 -10.41
C ALA A 25 9.02 0.75 -10.87
N ILE A 26 7.92 0.00 -10.97
CA ILE A 26 7.92 -1.36 -11.53
C ILE A 26 8.43 -1.33 -12.98
N ARG A 27 7.90 -0.46 -13.84
CA ARG A 27 8.38 -0.35 -15.23
C ARG A 27 9.86 -0.03 -15.31
N GLU A 28 10.34 0.89 -14.49
CA GLU A 28 11.76 1.25 -14.43
C GLU A 28 12.63 0.07 -13.98
N PHE A 29 12.19 -0.66 -12.97
CA PHE A 29 12.86 -1.85 -12.47
C PHE A 29 12.95 -2.96 -13.52
N LEU A 30 11.84 -3.21 -14.26
CA LEU A 30 11.78 -4.20 -15.33
C LEU A 30 12.69 -3.86 -16.49
N LEU A 31 12.77 -2.58 -16.86
CA LEU A 31 13.60 -2.10 -17.98
C LEU A 31 15.08 -1.93 -17.61
N GLY A 32 15.46 -2.16 -16.35
CA GLY A 32 16.83 -1.98 -15.90
C GLY A 32 17.30 -0.53 -15.97
N LEU A 33 16.37 0.42 -15.88
CA LEU A 33 16.72 1.83 -15.89
C LEU A 33 17.55 2.16 -14.67
N SER A 34 18.60 2.91 -14.88
CA SER A 34 19.52 3.38 -13.84
C SER A 34 19.44 4.89 -13.75
N TYR A 35 19.64 5.43 -12.55
CA TYR A 35 19.60 6.85 -12.28
C TYR A 35 20.99 7.37 -11.96
N GLN A 36 21.36 8.53 -12.53
CA GLN A 36 22.56 9.25 -12.13
C GLN A 36 22.21 10.36 -11.14
N ARG A 37 22.92 10.38 -10.01
CA ARG A 37 22.87 11.52 -9.10
C ARG A 37 23.82 12.59 -9.59
N ARG A 38 23.27 13.78 -9.89
CA ARG A 38 24.07 14.97 -10.21
C ARG A 38 23.75 16.07 -9.20
N GLY A 39 24.59 16.18 -8.16
CA GLY A 39 24.33 17.02 -6.99
C GLY A 39 23.09 16.51 -6.21
N ASP A 40 22.20 17.40 -5.78
CA ASP A 40 20.98 17.05 -5.06
C ASP A 40 19.80 16.67 -5.97
N LYS A 41 20.02 16.63 -7.29
CA LYS A 41 18.99 16.28 -8.28
C LYS A 41 19.30 14.95 -8.92
N VAL A 42 18.29 14.07 -8.95
CA VAL A 42 18.33 12.83 -9.71
C VAL A 42 17.92 13.11 -11.14
N GLN A 43 18.80 12.80 -12.10
CA GLN A 43 18.48 12.88 -13.53
C GLN A 43 18.51 11.50 -14.14
N GLY A 44 17.39 11.10 -14.76
CA GLY A 44 17.16 9.75 -15.26
C GLY A 44 17.98 9.37 -16.51
N ARG A 45 18.02 8.06 -16.76
CA ARG A 45 18.68 7.29 -17.83
C ARG A 45 20.20 7.32 -17.81
N GLY A 46 20.77 6.29 -17.16
CA GLY A 46 22.19 6.08 -17.12
C GLY A 46 22.79 5.47 -18.36
N THR A 47 23.93 6.01 -18.73
CA THR A 47 25.01 5.36 -19.48
C THR A 47 26.02 4.77 -18.49
N ALA A 48 26.99 4.01 -18.96
CA ALA A 48 28.02 3.36 -18.14
C ALA A 48 28.53 4.25 -16.98
N GLY A 49 28.42 3.78 -15.75
CA GLY A 49 28.79 4.50 -14.52
C GLY A 49 27.59 4.94 -13.63
N SER A 50 26.35 4.61 -14.00
CA SER A 50 25.20 4.90 -13.17
C SER A 50 24.87 3.75 -12.20
N THR A 51 24.36 4.10 -11.02
CA THR A 51 23.90 3.13 -10.03
C THR A 51 22.64 2.45 -10.52
N THR A 52 22.63 1.14 -10.60
CA THR A 52 21.42 0.36 -10.91
C THR A 52 20.41 0.42 -9.76
N VAL A 53 19.12 0.38 -10.08
CA VAL A 53 18.08 0.18 -9.06
C VAL A 53 18.19 -1.25 -8.54
N GLU A 54 18.71 -1.40 -7.34
CA GLU A 54 18.93 -2.70 -6.69
C GLU A 54 17.63 -3.22 -6.06
N LEU A 55 16.81 -2.30 -5.55
CA LEU A 55 15.58 -2.60 -4.81
C LEU A 55 14.41 -1.81 -5.39
N LEU A 56 13.31 -2.51 -5.64
CA LEU A 56 12.03 -1.90 -5.97
C LEU A 56 11.11 -1.98 -4.74
N ALA A 57 10.62 -0.83 -4.25
CA ALA A 57 9.53 -0.79 -3.28
C ALA A 57 8.18 -0.73 -4.00
N SER A 58 7.28 -1.65 -3.68
CA SER A 58 5.94 -1.72 -4.29
C SER A 58 4.84 -1.90 -3.25
N SER A 59 3.71 -1.25 -3.48
CA SER A 59 2.48 -1.38 -2.68
C SER A 59 1.52 -2.45 -3.21
N ARG A 60 1.97 -3.29 -4.13
CA ARG A 60 1.28 -4.46 -4.65
C ARG A 60 2.28 -5.50 -5.14
N GLN A 61 1.83 -6.70 -5.34
CA GLN A 61 2.61 -7.70 -6.05
C GLN A 61 2.83 -7.32 -7.52
N LEU A 62 3.93 -7.80 -8.09
CA LEU A 62 4.11 -7.84 -9.54
C LEU A 62 3.05 -8.77 -10.12
N THR A 63 2.48 -8.37 -11.24
CA THR A 63 1.64 -9.27 -12.03
C THR A 63 2.50 -10.40 -12.63
N GLU A 64 1.84 -11.47 -13.07
CA GLU A 64 2.56 -12.57 -13.73
C GLU A 64 3.29 -12.10 -15.00
N ASP A 65 2.69 -11.17 -15.75
CA ASP A 65 3.32 -10.61 -16.96
C ASP A 65 4.51 -9.70 -16.63
N GLU A 66 4.43 -8.92 -15.55
CA GLU A 66 5.55 -8.14 -15.03
C GLU A 66 6.70 -9.05 -14.57
N SER A 67 6.39 -10.12 -13.85
CA SER A 67 7.36 -11.12 -13.40
C SER A 67 8.04 -11.83 -14.57
N LYS A 68 7.26 -12.24 -15.59
CA LYS A 68 7.80 -12.82 -16.83
C LYS A 68 8.63 -11.80 -17.64
N GLY A 69 8.21 -10.55 -17.68
CA GLY A 69 8.98 -9.48 -18.33
C GLY A 69 10.35 -9.31 -17.68
N PHE A 70 10.41 -9.33 -16.35
CA PHE A 70 11.69 -9.32 -15.64
C PHE A 70 12.52 -10.57 -15.94
N GLU A 71 11.92 -11.76 -15.87
CA GLU A 71 12.58 -13.03 -16.16
C GLU A 71 13.15 -13.07 -17.59
N SER A 72 12.44 -12.52 -18.55
CA SER A 72 12.91 -12.43 -19.93
C SER A 72 14.15 -11.54 -20.08
N ASN A 73 14.26 -10.47 -19.26
CA ASN A 73 15.36 -9.53 -19.32
C ASN A 73 16.59 -10.00 -18.52
N TYR A 74 16.39 -10.75 -17.42
CA TYR A 74 17.45 -11.09 -16.47
C TYR A 74 17.74 -12.60 -16.36
N GLY A 75 16.89 -13.46 -16.93
CA GLY A 75 17.04 -14.92 -16.87
C GLY A 75 16.59 -15.55 -15.53
N TYR A 76 16.02 -14.77 -14.63
CA TYR A 76 15.46 -15.21 -13.35
C TYR A 76 14.34 -14.29 -12.88
N ARG A 77 13.50 -14.75 -11.96
CA ARG A 77 12.46 -13.92 -11.32
C ARG A 77 13.05 -13.08 -10.19
N PRO A 78 12.59 -11.83 -9.99
CA PRO A 78 13.09 -11.03 -8.87
C PRO A 78 12.68 -11.67 -7.54
N LEU A 79 13.56 -11.57 -6.54
CA LEU A 79 13.24 -12.04 -5.21
C LEU A 79 12.20 -11.11 -4.58
N GLU A 80 11.04 -11.65 -4.23
CA GLU A 80 9.94 -10.93 -3.58
C GLU A 80 10.08 -11.03 -2.05
N VAL A 81 10.13 -9.88 -1.38
CA VAL A 81 10.27 -9.79 0.07
C VAL A 81 9.14 -8.91 0.62
N PRO A 82 8.11 -9.46 1.25
CA PRO A 82 7.15 -8.66 2.00
C PRO A 82 7.86 -7.99 3.18
N ILE A 83 7.59 -6.69 3.41
CA ILE A 83 8.29 -5.89 4.42
C ILE A 83 7.38 -5.28 5.47
N ALA A 84 6.12 -5.15 5.15
CA ALA A 84 5.08 -4.59 6.00
C ALA A 84 3.72 -5.01 5.46
N MET A 85 2.69 -4.83 6.25
CA MET A 85 1.31 -4.87 5.76
C MET A 85 0.71 -3.46 5.78
N ASP A 86 -0.23 -3.24 4.90
CA ASP A 86 -0.98 -2.00 4.72
C ASP A 86 -2.45 -2.35 4.49
N ALA A 87 -3.30 -1.36 4.55
CA ALA A 87 -4.69 -1.50 4.15
C ALA A 87 -5.13 -0.27 3.35
N VAL A 88 -6.03 -0.49 2.41
CA VAL A 88 -6.76 0.59 1.76
C VAL A 88 -8.11 0.72 2.46
N ALA A 89 -8.39 1.90 3.00
CA ALA A 89 -9.66 2.20 3.64
C ALA A 89 -10.54 3.07 2.72
N ILE A 90 -11.84 2.93 2.88
CA ILE A 90 -12.82 3.85 2.29
C ILE A 90 -13.04 4.97 3.28
N TYR A 91 -12.94 6.20 2.81
CA TYR A 91 -13.11 7.40 3.60
C TYR A 91 -14.32 8.20 3.13
N VAL A 92 -15.02 8.77 4.09
CA VAL A 92 -16.06 9.76 3.88
C VAL A 92 -15.81 10.98 4.78
N ASN A 93 -16.48 12.09 4.50
CA ASN A 93 -16.47 13.23 5.40
C ASN A 93 -16.96 12.80 6.81
N LYS A 94 -16.44 13.43 7.87
CA LYS A 94 -16.79 13.11 9.26
C LYS A 94 -18.28 13.12 9.57
N ASP A 95 -19.03 14.00 8.90
CA ASP A 95 -20.48 14.21 9.11
C ASP A 95 -21.34 13.27 8.24
N ASN A 96 -20.75 12.46 7.36
CA ASN A 96 -21.47 11.48 6.56
C ASN A 96 -21.92 10.31 7.45
N PRO A 97 -23.24 9.97 7.54
CA PRO A 97 -23.73 8.96 8.47
C PRO A 97 -23.58 7.49 7.99
N LEU A 98 -22.92 7.23 6.87
CA LEU A 98 -22.76 5.89 6.29
C LEU A 98 -22.08 4.94 7.29
N GLN A 99 -22.74 3.85 7.69
CA GLN A 99 -22.27 2.97 8.75
C GLN A 99 -21.34 1.84 8.27
N ARG A 100 -21.54 1.34 7.06
CA ARG A 100 -20.79 0.23 6.47
C ARG A 100 -20.95 0.21 4.97
N LEU A 101 -20.05 -0.50 4.28
CA LEU A 101 -20.18 -0.91 2.89
C LEU A 101 -19.76 -2.37 2.73
N THR A 102 -20.34 -3.04 1.75
CA THR A 102 -19.82 -4.29 1.22
C THR A 102 -18.88 -4.02 0.06
N LEU A 103 -18.02 -4.98 -0.30
CA LEU A 103 -17.22 -4.86 -1.53
C LEU A 103 -18.09 -4.73 -2.79
N ALA A 104 -19.30 -5.28 -2.78
CA ALA A 104 -20.23 -5.14 -3.89
C ALA A 104 -20.75 -3.69 -4.01
N GLU A 105 -21.04 -3.04 -2.90
CA GLU A 105 -21.42 -1.62 -2.88
C GLU A 105 -20.24 -0.72 -3.24
N VAL A 106 -19.02 -1.05 -2.81
CA VAL A 106 -17.80 -0.34 -3.25
C VAL A 106 -17.64 -0.41 -4.78
N ASP A 107 -17.82 -1.59 -5.39
CA ASP A 107 -17.81 -1.74 -6.85
C ASP A 107 -18.95 -0.96 -7.53
N ALA A 108 -20.13 -0.94 -6.94
CA ALA A 108 -21.27 -0.17 -7.45
C ALA A 108 -21.05 1.36 -7.39
N ILE A 109 -20.28 1.84 -6.41
CA ILE A 109 -19.93 3.25 -6.24
C ILE A 109 -18.83 3.68 -7.22
N PHE A 110 -17.75 2.90 -7.33
CA PHE A 110 -16.52 3.30 -8.04
C PHE A 110 -16.33 2.63 -9.40
N GLY A 111 -16.92 1.46 -9.61
CA GLY A 111 -16.66 0.59 -10.75
C GLY A 111 -17.51 0.92 -11.97
N LYS A 112 -16.86 1.03 -13.13
CA LYS A 112 -17.53 1.20 -14.44
C LYS A 112 -18.22 -0.08 -14.94
N ASN A 113 -17.67 -1.23 -14.53
CA ASN A 113 -18.08 -2.53 -15.05
C ASN A 113 -19.03 -3.31 -14.14
N HIS A 114 -19.22 -2.86 -12.91
CA HIS A 114 -20.07 -3.48 -11.87
C HIS A 114 -19.89 -5.01 -11.77
N LYS A 115 -18.64 -5.47 -11.74
CA LYS A 115 -18.29 -6.90 -11.77
C LYS A 115 -18.72 -7.68 -10.53
N ARG A 116 -19.22 -6.99 -9.49
CA ARG A 116 -19.80 -7.60 -8.29
C ARG A 116 -21.34 -7.66 -8.32
N GLY A 117 -21.97 -7.23 -9.43
CA GLY A 117 -23.36 -7.51 -9.73
C GLY A 117 -24.39 -6.52 -9.19
N LEU A 118 -23.98 -5.46 -8.51
CA LEU A 118 -24.90 -4.39 -8.12
C LEU A 118 -24.97 -3.32 -9.22
N ALA A 119 -26.10 -2.63 -9.31
CA ALA A 119 -26.26 -1.47 -10.19
C ALA A 119 -25.44 -0.28 -9.70
N SER A 120 -25.12 0.65 -10.61
CA SER A 120 -24.39 1.88 -10.29
C SER A 120 -25.07 2.68 -9.19
N VAL A 121 -24.30 3.16 -8.25
CA VAL A 121 -24.70 4.08 -7.20
C VAL A 121 -24.37 5.50 -7.60
N THR A 122 -25.40 6.35 -7.69
CA THR A 122 -25.27 7.76 -8.08
C THR A 122 -25.67 8.72 -6.95
N ASN A 123 -26.42 8.23 -5.98
CA ASN A 123 -26.84 9.02 -4.82
C ASN A 123 -26.81 8.18 -3.53
N TRP A 124 -26.78 8.86 -2.40
CA TRP A 124 -26.59 8.25 -1.09
C TRP A 124 -27.76 7.38 -0.62
N SER A 125 -29.00 7.55 -1.13
CA SER A 125 -30.12 6.69 -0.74
C SER A 125 -29.95 5.24 -1.16
N GLN A 126 -29.17 4.98 -2.22
CA GLN A 126 -28.98 3.65 -2.80
C GLN A 126 -28.04 2.75 -1.95
N ILE A 127 -27.39 3.33 -0.96
CA ILE A 127 -26.44 2.65 -0.06
C ILE A 127 -26.76 2.85 1.43
N GLY A 128 -28.04 2.79 1.76
CA GLY A 128 -28.53 2.77 3.14
C GLY A 128 -28.72 4.12 3.81
N LEU A 129 -28.65 5.23 3.07
CA LEU A 129 -28.88 6.58 3.61
C LEU A 129 -30.23 7.18 3.18
N GLY A 130 -31.22 6.34 2.94
CA GLY A 130 -32.54 6.77 2.46
C GLY A 130 -33.25 7.83 3.34
N ASP A 131 -33.07 7.78 4.65
CA ASP A 131 -33.67 8.68 5.63
C ASP A 131 -32.76 9.86 6.02
N SER A 132 -31.59 10.00 5.42
CA SER A 132 -30.67 11.08 5.73
C SER A 132 -30.89 12.33 4.88
N ALA A 133 -30.40 13.48 5.34
CA ALA A 133 -30.36 14.72 4.56
C ALA A 133 -29.56 14.59 3.26
N LEU A 134 -28.65 13.60 3.19
CA LEU A 134 -27.82 13.32 2.02
C LEU A 134 -28.53 12.43 0.98
N ALA A 135 -29.68 11.81 1.31
CA ALA A 135 -30.30 10.75 0.51
C ALA A 135 -30.38 11.05 -1.00
N LYS A 136 -30.84 12.24 -1.36
CA LYS A 136 -31.02 12.67 -2.75
C LYS A 136 -29.80 13.37 -3.36
N GLN A 137 -28.74 13.54 -2.57
CA GLN A 137 -27.52 14.18 -3.04
C GLN A 137 -26.67 13.22 -3.85
N PRO A 138 -25.92 13.70 -4.84
CA PRO A 138 -24.97 12.89 -5.59
C PRO A 138 -23.84 12.38 -4.70
N VAL A 139 -23.21 11.29 -5.12
CA VAL A 139 -21.96 10.81 -4.51
C VAL A 139 -20.79 11.40 -5.29
N HIS A 140 -19.90 12.11 -4.62
CA HIS A 140 -18.68 12.65 -5.24
C HIS A 140 -17.52 11.70 -5.03
N LEU A 141 -16.87 11.27 -6.12
CA LEU A 141 -15.87 10.23 -6.10
C LEU A 141 -14.46 10.80 -6.12
N TYR A 142 -13.65 10.41 -5.15
CA TYR A 142 -12.24 10.73 -5.09
C TYR A 142 -11.39 9.47 -5.22
N GLY A 143 -10.26 9.55 -5.91
CA GLY A 143 -9.37 8.44 -6.09
C GLY A 143 -7.97 8.86 -6.48
N ARG A 144 -7.08 7.89 -6.62
CA ARG A 144 -5.68 8.11 -6.96
C ARG A 144 -5.47 8.15 -8.47
N ASP A 145 -4.45 8.90 -8.89
CA ASP A 145 -4.03 8.97 -10.29
C ASP A 145 -3.47 7.61 -10.81
N LYS A 146 -3.28 7.52 -12.14
CA LYS A 146 -2.85 6.29 -12.84
C LYS A 146 -1.45 5.79 -12.47
N ARG A 147 -0.63 6.59 -11.75
CA ARG A 147 0.71 6.18 -11.28
C ARG A 147 0.65 5.42 -9.97
N SER A 148 -0.49 5.41 -9.31
CA SER A 148 -0.66 4.88 -7.97
C SER A 148 -0.83 3.37 -7.96
N GLY A 149 0.04 2.65 -7.23
CA GLY A 149 -0.15 1.24 -6.91
C GLY A 149 -1.36 0.99 -6.00
N THR A 150 -1.81 1.99 -5.22
CA THR A 150 -3.06 1.90 -4.44
C THR A 150 -4.28 1.87 -5.35
N ARG A 151 -4.28 2.66 -6.45
CA ARG A 151 -5.32 2.59 -7.48
C ARG A 151 -5.40 1.21 -8.12
N GLU A 152 -4.27 0.66 -8.53
CA GLU A 152 -4.24 -0.67 -9.18
C GLU A 152 -4.67 -1.77 -8.20
N PHE A 153 -4.21 -1.72 -6.96
CA PHE A 153 -4.68 -2.64 -5.92
C PHE A 153 -6.19 -2.53 -5.69
N PHE A 154 -6.71 -1.31 -5.60
CA PHE A 154 -8.15 -1.07 -5.42
C PHE A 154 -8.96 -1.62 -6.59
N LYS A 155 -8.55 -1.38 -7.83
CA LYS A 155 -9.17 -1.96 -9.03
C LYS A 155 -9.16 -3.50 -8.98
N HIS A 156 -8.02 -4.09 -8.64
CA HIS A 156 -7.88 -5.55 -8.57
C HIS A 156 -8.79 -6.15 -7.51
N VAL A 157 -8.72 -5.68 -6.28
CA VAL A 157 -9.43 -6.29 -5.16
C VAL A 157 -10.88 -5.82 -5.06
N ALA A 158 -11.14 -4.52 -5.05
CA ALA A 158 -12.50 -4.00 -4.84
C ALA A 158 -13.36 -4.16 -6.08
N LEU A 159 -12.83 -3.91 -7.28
CA LEU A 159 -13.57 -3.91 -8.54
C LEU A 159 -13.38 -5.19 -9.38
N LYS A 160 -12.71 -6.24 -8.88
CA LYS A 160 -12.40 -7.48 -9.61
C LYS A 160 -11.76 -7.21 -11.00
N ASP A 161 -10.71 -6.41 -11.03
CA ASP A 161 -10.06 -5.94 -12.26
C ASP A 161 -11.02 -5.15 -13.18
N GLY A 162 -11.98 -4.45 -12.60
CA GLY A 162 -12.83 -3.49 -13.28
C GLY A 162 -12.15 -2.14 -13.43
N GLU A 163 -12.69 -1.30 -14.33
CA GLU A 163 -12.25 0.07 -14.47
C GLU A 163 -13.00 0.99 -13.49
N LEU A 164 -12.35 2.06 -13.08
CA LEU A 164 -12.98 3.15 -12.33
C LEU A 164 -13.90 3.96 -13.25
N LEU A 165 -14.95 4.53 -12.68
CA LEU A 165 -15.79 5.52 -13.34
C LEU A 165 -14.96 6.71 -13.82
N ASP A 166 -15.38 7.33 -14.93
CA ASP A 166 -14.63 8.42 -15.56
C ASP A 166 -14.74 9.75 -14.77
N ASP A 167 -15.72 9.86 -13.88
CA ASP A 167 -15.98 11.03 -13.01
C ASP A 167 -15.22 10.98 -11.67
N VAL A 168 -14.41 9.96 -11.43
CA VAL A 168 -13.53 9.93 -10.25
C VAL A 168 -12.51 11.06 -10.33
N ILE A 169 -12.57 11.96 -9.35
CA ILE A 169 -11.64 13.09 -9.22
C ILE A 169 -10.28 12.57 -8.77
N GLU A 170 -9.34 12.53 -9.70
CA GLU A 170 -8.00 11.98 -9.47
C GLU A 170 -7.15 12.90 -8.58
N GLN A 171 -6.51 12.30 -7.56
CA GLN A 171 -5.61 12.96 -6.63
C GLN A 171 -4.19 12.38 -6.75
N PRO A 172 -3.14 13.23 -6.69
CA PRO A 172 -1.75 12.78 -6.86
C PRO A 172 -1.23 11.98 -5.66
N GLY A 173 -1.86 12.13 -4.49
CA GLY A 173 -1.44 11.46 -3.26
C GLY A 173 -2.61 11.18 -2.32
N SER A 174 -2.42 10.24 -1.38
CA SER A 174 -3.45 9.95 -0.38
C SER A 174 -3.74 11.15 0.53
N ALA A 175 -2.74 11.95 0.88
CA ALA A 175 -2.94 13.13 1.71
C ALA A 175 -3.86 14.17 1.02
N SER A 176 -3.64 14.44 -0.28
CA SER A 176 -4.50 15.36 -1.04
C SER A 176 -5.93 14.82 -1.21
N GLU A 177 -6.07 13.49 -1.36
CA GLU A 177 -7.38 12.83 -1.42
C GLU A 177 -8.16 12.99 -0.11
N ILE A 178 -7.51 12.73 1.03
CA ILE A 178 -8.11 12.91 2.37
C ILE A 178 -8.52 14.36 2.62
N ILE A 179 -7.69 15.34 2.21
CA ILE A 179 -8.04 16.76 2.32
C ILE A 179 -9.27 17.10 1.46
N ALA A 180 -9.36 16.58 0.24
CA ALA A 180 -10.50 16.81 -0.63
C ALA A 180 -11.79 16.24 -0.02
N ILE A 181 -11.76 15.01 0.52
CA ILE A 181 -12.91 14.39 1.19
C ILE A 181 -13.29 15.17 2.46
N ALA A 182 -12.32 15.69 3.21
CA ALA A 182 -12.57 16.49 4.41
C ALA A 182 -13.35 17.79 4.11
N GLN A 183 -13.16 18.33 2.92
CA GLN A 183 -13.82 19.58 2.47
C GLN A 183 -15.15 19.34 1.75
N ASP A 184 -15.49 18.08 1.43
CA ASP A 184 -16.69 17.73 0.69
C ASP A 184 -17.61 16.78 1.49
N PRO A 185 -18.73 17.27 2.05
CA PRO A 185 -19.70 16.42 2.77
C PRO A 185 -20.29 15.28 1.94
N LEU A 186 -20.24 15.38 0.60
CA LEU A 186 -20.76 14.38 -0.33
C LEU A 186 -19.63 13.46 -0.85
N GLY A 187 -18.41 13.66 -0.39
CA GLY A 187 -17.22 12.95 -0.85
C GLY A 187 -17.08 11.55 -0.29
N VAL A 188 -16.70 10.61 -1.15
CA VAL A 188 -16.19 9.28 -0.80
C VAL A 188 -14.92 8.99 -1.59
N GLY A 189 -13.93 8.37 -0.97
CA GLY A 189 -12.68 8.03 -1.64
C GLY A 189 -11.98 6.85 -0.97
N TYR A 190 -10.83 6.43 -1.54
CA TYR A 190 -10.04 5.31 -1.04
C TYR A 190 -8.56 5.68 -0.90
N ALA A 191 -8.02 5.54 0.29
CA ALA A 191 -6.62 5.85 0.59
C ALA A 191 -6.01 4.80 1.51
N GLY A 192 -4.69 4.87 1.73
CA GLY A 192 -4.04 4.06 2.78
C GLY A 192 -4.70 4.30 4.14
N ALA A 193 -4.84 3.26 4.95
CA ALA A 193 -5.56 3.31 6.22
C ALA A 193 -4.88 4.15 7.32
N GLY A 194 -3.62 4.55 7.12
CA GLY A 194 -2.84 5.32 8.09
C GLY A 194 -3.20 6.81 8.22
N PHE A 195 -4.24 7.28 7.55
CA PHE A 195 -4.72 8.66 7.67
C PHE A 195 -5.84 8.74 8.71
N ASP A 196 -5.50 9.27 9.88
CA ASP A 196 -6.44 9.53 10.97
C ASP A 196 -6.47 11.04 11.23
N ILE A 197 -7.43 11.72 10.63
CA ILE A 197 -7.71 13.14 10.88
C ILE A 197 -9.18 13.32 11.20
N SER A 198 -9.49 14.19 12.15
CA SER A 198 -10.84 14.40 12.69
C SER A 198 -11.89 14.85 11.68
N ALA A 199 -11.48 15.30 10.49
CA ALA A 199 -12.36 15.81 9.43
C ALA A 199 -12.90 14.70 8.49
N VAL A 200 -12.37 13.49 8.57
CA VAL A 200 -12.82 12.32 7.81
C VAL A 200 -12.99 11.13 8.73
N ARG A 201 -13.71 10.11 8.27
CA ARG A 201 -13.79 8.84 8.96
C ARG A 201 -13.70 7.68 7.98
N GLN A 202 -13.19 6.58 8.46
CA GLN A 202 -13.15 5.32 7.73
C GLN A 202 -14.52 4.63 7.81
N VAL A 203 -14.92 4.02 6.72
CA VAL A 203 -16.15 3.22 6.64
C VAL A 203 -15.79 1.74 6.81
N PRO A 204 -16.41 1.01 7.74
CA PRO A 204 -16.22 -0.44 7.88
C PRO A 204 -16.61 -1.18 6.61
N ILE A 205 -15.78 -2.14 6.16
CA ILE A 205 -16.00 -2.90 4.93
C ILE A 205 -16.26 -4.37 5.24
N ALA A 206 -17.34 -4.91 4.67
CA ALA A 206 -17.64 -6.33 4.67
C ALA A 206 -17.27 -6.95 3.32
N ALA A 207 -16.64 -8.13 3.36
CA ALA A 207 -16.32 -8.88 2.14
C ALA A 207 -17.58 -9.38 1.42
N GLN A 208 -18.62 -9.73 2.18
CA GLN A 208 -19.94 -10.23 1.73
C GLN A 208 -21.06 -9.51 2.48
N PRO A 209 -22.30 -9.48 1.94
CA PRO A 209 -23.43 -8.77 2.57
C PRO A 209 -23.69 -9.20 4.02
N GLU A 210 -23.65 -10.49 4.29
CA GLU A 210 -23.95 -11.08 5.61
C GLU A 210 -22.70 -11.14 6.52
N GLY A 211 -21.53 -10.77 5.99
CA GLY A 211 -20.27 -10.81 6.72
C GLY A 211 -20.11 -9.63 7.68
N PRO A 212 -19.16 -9.75 8.64
CA PRO A 212 -18.80 -8.65 9.51
C PRO A 212 -18.20 -7.51 8.70
N ALA A 213 -18.66 -6.30 8.96
CA ALA A 213 -18.01 -5.09 8.46
C ALA A 213 -16.87 -4.71 9.41
N LEU A 214 -15.66 -4.65 8.89
CA LEU A 214 -14.44 -4.46 9.66
C LEU A 214 -13.78 -3.13 9.30
N LEU A 215 -13.17 -2.50 10.29
CA LEU A 215 -12.18 -1.45 10.09
C LEU A 215 -10.79 -2.06 10.00
N PRO A 216 -9.84 -1.43 9.30
CA PRO A 216 -8.47 -1.87 9.29
C PRO A 216 -7.84 -1.64 10.67
N SER A 217 -7.33 -2.71 11.25
CA SER A 217 -6.57 -2.74 12.51
C SER A 217 -5.40 -3.69 12.38
N VAL A 218 -4.49 -3.70 13.34
CA VAL A 218 -3.39 -4.69 13.35
C VAL A 218 -3.96 -6.09 13.24
N GLU A 219 -4.97 -6.42 14.04
CA GLU A 219 -5.58 -7.74 14.08
C GLU A 219 -6.26 -8.08 12.75
N THR A 220 -7.14 -7.22 12.24
CA THR A 220 -7.93 -7.52 11.03
C THR A 220 -7.10 -7.55 9.76
N VAL A 221 -6.02 -6.75 9.68
CA VAL A 221 -5.11 -6.73 8.53
C VAL A 221 -4.13 -7.90 8.58
N THR A 222 -3.51 -8.17 9.73
CA THR A 222 -2.51 -9.27 9.82
C THR A 222 -3.13 -10.65 9.78
N SER A 223 -4.39 -10.81 10.21
CA SER A 223 -5.15 -12.06 10.06
C SER A 223 -5.71 -12.26 8.65
N GLY A 224 -5.70 -11.22 7.80
CA GLY A 224 -6.34 -11.25 6.49
C GLY A 224 -7.88 -11.12 6.53
N ALA A 225 -8.47 -10.80 7.68
CA ALA A 225 -9.92 -10.62 7.83
C ALA A 225 -10.41 -9.32 7.16
N TYR A 226 -9.58 -8.27 7.16
CA TYR A 226 -9.93 -7.02 6.47
C TYR A 226 -9.78 -7.17 4.95
N PRO A 227 -10.83 -6.98 4.16
CA PRO A 227 -10.85 -7.38 2.75
C PRO A 227 -9.96 -6.54 1.83
N LEU A 228 -9.58 -5.34 2.24
CA LEU A 228 -8.67 -4.45 1.49
C LEU A 228 -7.28 -4.35 2.16
N GLY A 229 -6.88 -5.37 2.91
CA GLY A 229 -5.53 -5.55 3.42
C GLY A 229 -4.56 -5.99 2.32
N ARG A 230 -3.30 -5.54 2.40
CA ARG A 230 -2.25 -5.89 1.43
C ARG A 230 -0.88 -5.95 2.08
N SER A 231 0.03 -6.68 1.45
CA SER A 231 1.46 -6.58 1.78
C SER A 231 2.13 -5.48 0.97
N LEU A 232 3.15 -4.89 1.57
CA LEU A 232 4.12 -4.02 0.89
C LEU A 232 5.39 -4.83 0.66
N TYR A 233 6.01 -4.64 -0.48
CA TYR A 233 7.10 -5.49 -0.96
C TYR A 233 8.36 -4.70 -1.25
N LEU A 234 9.50 -5.35 -1.04
CA LEU A 234 10.74 -5.06 -1.75
C LEU A 234 10.99 -6.19 -2.76
N TYR A 235 11.29 -5.81 -3.99
CA TYR A 235 11.79 -6.74 -4.99
C TYR A 235 13.29 -6.51 -5.17
N VAL A 236 14.03 -7.60 -5.18
CA VAL A 236 15.49 -7.57 -5.20
C VAL A 236 15.99 -8.23 -6.49
N LYS A 237 16.90 -7.57 -7.19
CA LYS A 237 17.64 -8.17 -8.30
C LYS A 237 18.67 -9.13 -7.74
N LYS A 238 18.28 -10.39 -7.58
CA LYS A 238 19.15 -11.45 -7.09
C LYS A 238 18.91 -12.72 -7.89
N GLY A 239 19.86 -13.09 -8.72
CA GLY A 239 19.86 -14.38 -9.39
C GLY A 239 20.06 -15.54 -8.41
N PRO A 240 19.73 -16.78 -8.82
CA PRO A 240 19.79 -17.95 -7.92
C PRO A 240 21.15 -18.23 -7.30
N LYS A 241 22.23 -17.85 -8.00
CA LYS A 241 23.63 -18.06 -7.57
C LYS A 241 24.31 -16.78 -7.08
N ASP A 242 23.65 -15.64 -7.15
CA ASP A 242 24.24 -14.36 -6.81
C ASP A 242 24.25 -14.17 -5.29
N LYS A 243 25.27 -13.49 -4.80
CA LYS A 243 25.29 -12.93 -3.45
C LYS A 243 24.62 -11.55 -3.49
N LEU A 244 23.96 -11.21 -2.42
CA LEU A 244 23.47 -9.84 -2.23
C LEU A 244 24.67 -8.90 -2.06
N ASP A 245 24.52 -7.66 -2.53
CA ASP A 245 25.40 -6.59 -2.09
C ASP A 245 25.36 -6.49 -0.55
N PRO A 246 26.50 -6.34 0.14
CA PRO A 246 26.53 -6.33 1.61
C PRO A 246 25.60 -5.27 2.24
N VAL A 247 25.46 -4.09 1.63
CA VAL A 247 24.58 -3.04 2.14
C VAL A 247 23.11 -3.42 1.96
N VAL A 248 22.78 -4.07 0.82
CA VAL A 248 21.43 -4.59 0.56
C VAL A 248 21.11 -5.71 1.56
N GLU A 249 22.04 -6.62 1.81
CA GLU A 249 21.86 -7.71 2.78
C GLU A 249 21.61 -7.17 4.19
N GLU A 250 22.43 -6.21 4.65
CA GLU A 250 22.26 -5.57 5.96
C GLU A 250 20.93 -4.79 6.05
N PHE A 251 20.55 -4.09 4.98
CA PHE A 251 19.25 -3.39 4.94
C PHE A 251 18.08 -4.36 5.03
N LEU A 252 18.12 -5.46 4.29
CA LEU A 252 17.08 -6.50 4.36
C LEU A 252 17.05 -7.20 5.72
N ALA A 253 18.22 -7.40 6.34
CA ALA A 253 18.32 -7.92 7.70
C ALA A 253 17.71 -6.95 8.72
N PHE A 254 17.97 -5.65 8.60
CA PHE A 254 17.37 -4.60 9.41
C PHE A 254 15.84 -4.57 9.23
N VAL A 255 15.34 -4.57 8.00
CA VAL A 255 13.88 -4.60 7.71
C VAL A 255 13.22 -5.80 8.39
N ASN A 256 13.88 -6.97 8.38
CA ASN A 256 13.40 -8.20 9.01
C ASN A 256 13.90 -8.36 10.46
N SER A 257 14.17 -7.26 11.16
CA SER A 257 14.49 -7.21 12.58
C SER A 257 13.34 -6.61 13.38
N ARG A 258 13.39 -6.78 14.71
CA ARG A 258 12.46 -6.11 15.62
C ARG A 258 12.46 -4.60 15.42
N GLN A 259 13.63 -3.98 15.35
CA GLN A 259 13.77 -2.53 15.19
C GLN A 259 13.21 -2.03 13.84
N GLY A 260 13.40 -2.80 12.77
CA GLY A 260 12.80 -2.52 11.46
C GLY A 260 11.27 -2.58 11.53
N GLN A 261 10.70 -3.60 12.16
CA GLN A 261 9.26 -3.75 12.29
C GLN A 261 8.63 -2.73 13.28
N GLU A 262 9.34 -2.31 14.31
CA GLU A 262 8.94 -1.16 15.14
C GLU A 262 8.93 0.15 14.32
N THR A 263 9.87 0.30 13.38
CA THR A 263 9.90 1.44 12.46
C THR A 263 8.71 1.41 11.47
N VAL A 264 8.29 0.22 11.04
CA VAL A 264 7.05 0.02 10.26
C VAL A 264 5.84 0.52 11.05
N ALA A 265 5.68 0.08 12.30
CA ALA A 265 4.58 0.49 13.16
C ALA A 265 4.55 2.02 13.38
N ARG A 266 5.70 2.63 13.71
CA ARG A 266 5.84 4.10 13.81
C ARG A 266 5.60 4.86 12.51
N ALA A 267 5.53 4.14 11.40
CA ALA A 267 5.20 4.70 10.09
C ALA A 267 3.71 4.62 9.76
N ASN A 268 2.87 4.16 10.70
CA ASN A 268 1.44 3.88 10.53
C ASN A 268 1.16 2.77 9.52
N PHE A 269 2.06 1.79 9.43
CA PHE A 269 1.85 0.53 8.73
C PHE A 269 1.75 -0.63 9.73
N TYR A 270 1.27 -1.76 9.28
CA TYR A 270 1.12 -2.95 10.11
C TYR A 270 2.38 -3.81 10.00
N PRO A 271 3.02 -4.17 11.14
CA PRO A 271 4.18 -5.03 11.14
C PRO A 271 3.87 -6.43 10.59
N LEU A 272 4.89 -7.07 10.02
CA LEU A 272 4.81 -8.48 9.66
C LEU A 272 4.66 -9.35 10.90
N THR A 273 3.98 -10.48 10.75
CA THR A 273 3.94 -11.52 11.77
C THR A 273 5.33 -12.17 11.95
N SER A 274 5.58 -12.77 13.12
CA SER A 274 6.83 -13.50 13.38
C SER A 274 7.10 -14.62 12.36
N THR A 275 6.03 -15.29 11.90
CA THR A 275 6.11 -16.33 10.87
C THR A 275 6.57 -15.75 9.52
N GLN A 276 6.02 -14.61 9.12
CA GLN A 276 6.43 -13.93 7.88
C GLN A 276 7.88 -13.46 7.94
N VAL A 277 8.30 -12.87 9.07
CA VAL A 277 9.70 -12.45 9.28
C VAL A 277 10.63 -13.67 9.23
N ALA A 278 10.29 -14.78 9.89
CA ALA A 278 11.10 -15.99 9.87
C ALA A 278 11.24 -16.56 8.44
N LYS A 279 10.14 -16.59 7.68
CA LYS A 279 10.16 -17.00 6.27
C LYS A 279 11.05 -16.09 5.43
N ASN A 280 10.91 -14.78 5.52
CA ASN A 280 11.76 -13.83 4.81
C ASN A 280 13.24 -14.06 5.09
N ARG A 281 13.61 -14.21 6.37
CA ARG A 281 15.00 -14.46 6.76
C ARG A 281 15.56 -15.75 6.17
N GLN A 282 14.73 -16.79 6.11
CA GLN A 282 15.10 -18.06 5.47
C GLN A 282 15.30 -17.89 3.96
N ASP A 283 14.33 -17.27 3.27
CA ASP A 283 14.36 -17.07 1.81
C ASP A 283 15.54 -16.17 1.38
N LEU A 284 15.90 -15.20 2.22
CA LEU A 284 17.05 -14.32 2.02
C LEU A 284 18.38 -14.96 2.37
N GLY A 285 18.38 -16.11 3.05
CA GLY A 285 19.60 -16.75 3.56
C GLY A 285 20.28 -15.96 4.68
N LEU A 286 19.54 -15.08 5.37
CA LEU A 286 20.07 -14.29 6.48
C LEU A 286 20.38 -15.19 7.68
N ALA A 287 21.56 -15.06 8.25
CA ALA A 287 22.00 -15.85 9.39
C ALA A 287 20.97 -15.79 10.52
N LYS A 288 20.83 -16.90 11.27
CA LYS A 288 20.00 -16.98 12.49
C LYS A 288 20.65 -16.13 13.60
N GLY A 289 20.65 -14.82 13.43
CA GLY A 289 20.94 -13.87 14.52
C GLY A 289 19.71 -13.76 15.41
N ALA A 290 19.92 -13.50 16.71
CA ALA A 290 18.99 -13.50 17.82
C ALA A 290 17.52 -13.48 17.45
N MET A 291 16.77 -14.47 17.94
CA MET A 291 15.33 -14.64 17.77
C MET A 291 14.64 -13.29 18.02
N VAL A 292 14.14 -12.70 16.94
CA VAL A 292 13.35 -11.46 17.01
C VAL A 292 12.00 -11.86 17.59
N ILE A 293 11.85 -11.71 18.88
CA ILE A 293 10.53 -11.77 19.51
C ILE A 293 9.81 -10.51 19.05
N LEU A 294 8.95 -10.64 18.04
CA LEU A 294 8.00 -9.58 17.72
C LEU A 294 7.06 -9.45 18.93
N PRO A 295 6.68 -8.22 19.30
CA PRO A 295 5.72 -8.04 20.38
C PRO A 295 4.45 -8.83 20.05
N SER A 296 3.87 -9.40 21.09
CA SER A 296 2.51 -9.91 21.12
C SER A 296 1.53 -8.89 20.54
N PRO A 297 0.35 -9.27 20.00
CA PRO A 297 -0.64 -8.35 19.43
C PRO A 297 -1.10 -7.19 20.33
N ASP A 298 -0.63 -7.16 21.58
CA ASP A 298 -0.90 -6.11 22.58
C ASP A 298 -0.09 -4.81 22.40
N LEU A 299 0.63 -4.61 21.31
CA LEU A 299 1.12 -3.27 20.96
C LEU A 299 -0.08 -2.37 20.62
N GLN A 300 -0.69 -1.83 21.67
CA GLN A 300 -1.53 -0.65 21.57
C GLN A 300 -0.72 0.40 20.81
N VAL A 301 -1.18 0.74 19.62
CA VAL A 301 -0.80 1.99 18.97
C VAL A 301 -1.10 3.06 20.02
N ALA A 302 -0.05 3.71 20.53
CA ALA A 302 -0.22 4.76 21.53
C ALA A 302 -1.22 5.75 20.96
N GLU A 303 -2.36 5.89 21.63
CA GLU A 303 -3.29 6.97 21.42
C GLU A 303 -2.49 8.26 21.48
N GLN A 304 -2.46 9.00 20.39
CA GLN A 304 -1.86 10.32 20.40
C GLN A 304 -2.68 11.19 21.36
N PRO A 305 -2.04 11.94 22.27
CA PRO A 305 -2.77 12.84 23.15
C PRO A 305 -3.47 13.87 22.29
N THR A 306 -4.77 13.98 22.46
CA THR A 306 -5.61 15.08 22.02
C THR A 306 -5.00 16.42 22.45
N ARG A 307 -4.52 17.21 21.52
CA ARG A 307 -4.40 18.66 21.61
C ARG A 307 -4.63 19.30 20.24
#